data_9472a8f24860c41d34527900e861d8d2
#
_entry.id   9472a8f24860c41d34527900e861d8d2
#
_cell.length_a   1.000
_cell.length_b   1.000
_cell.length_c   1.000
_cell.angle_alpha   90.00
_cell.angle_beta   90.00
_cell.angle_gamma   90.00
#
_symmetry.space_group_name_H-M   'P 1'
#
loop_
_entity.id
_entity.type
_entity.pdbx_description
1 polymer ?
#
loop_
_entity_poly.entity_id
_entity_poly.type
_entity_poly.pdbx_seq_one_letter_code
_entity_poly.pdbx_strand_id
1 'polypeptide(L)'
;MLLASYVKDPNRRHDLDSQALDFLKHIMTEYDDDDFVKFACDEVYSIYRLYDVWQKKLKENEQELVVQIEIPLTIVLAKMEHFGVSLDVEYLKELSAYMTEKLAELEDIIYQLAGGPFNINSPKQVAEVLFDKLEIKTKKKKSRSTGAEVLEELAEEYEICEYILQHRKFSKLKSTYADVLPTLISKRDGRLHTTYNQALTVTGRLSSSNPNLQNIPIRTEEGNKIRAAFCAADKENSLIMSADYSQIELRLLAHVSGDMHLIKAFNSGEDIHAITASKVFGVKLEKVTKEMRRRAKAVNFGIVYGQSKYGLAKNLGITNNEAQEFIDKYFKTYPGVKEYMNEDCLLY
;
A
#
# COMPACT_ATOMS: atom_id res chain seq x y z
N MET A 1 -24.92 0.65 -8.09
CA MET A 1 -25.26 1.43 -6.88
C MET A 1 -24.01 1.77 -6.11
N LEU A 2 -23.33 0.78 -5.52
CA LEU A 2 -22.08 0.94 -4.76
C LEU A 2 -21.03 1.68 -5.59
N LEU A 3 -20.75 1.25 -6.83
CA LEU A 3 -19.80 1.89 -7.73
C LEU A 3 -20.20 3.33 -8.11
N ALA A 4 -21.48 3.57 -8.34
CA ALA A 4 -21.98 4.93 -8.63
C ALA A 4 -21.77 5.88 -7.43
N SER A 5 -22.02 5.40 -6.21
CA SER A 5 -21.74 6.14 -4.97
C SER A 5 -20.25 6.41 -4.82
N TYR A 6 -19.40 5.41 -5.08
CA TYR A 6 -17.96 5.51 -5.00
C TYR A 6 -17.38 6.49 -6.03
N VAL A 7 -17.77 6.41 -7.28
CA VAL A 7 -17.33 7.35 -8.33
C VAL A 7 -17.74 8.78 -8.00
N LYS A 8 -18.91 8.98 -7.37
CA LYS A 8 -19.38 10.31 -7.00
C LYS A 8 -18.62 10.92 -5.84
N ASP A 9 -18.33 10.15 -4.81
CA ASP A 9 -17.62 10.60 -3.62
C ASP A 9 -16.97 9.40 -2.91
N PRO A 10 -15.68 9.15 -3.13
CA PRO A 10 -14.99 7.99 -2.58
C PRO A 10 -14.80 8.06 -1.05
N ASN A 11 -15.07 9.19 -0.40
CA ASN A 11 -14.89 9.36 1.04
C ASN A 11 -16.11 8.94 1.89
N ARG A 12 -17.24 8.66 1.25
CA ARG A 12 -18.46 8.27 1.98
C ARG A 12 -18.58 6.76 2.13
N ARG A 13 -19.56 6.33 2.94
CA ARG A 13 -19.96 4.92 3.01
C ARG A 13 -20.78 4.55 1.77
N HIS A 14 -20.52 3.37 1.23
CA HIS A 14 -21.13 2.90 -0.03
C HIS A 14 -22.06 1.71 0.17
N ASP A 15 -22.22 1.22 1.42
CA ASP A 15 -23.16 0.17 1.76
C ASP A 15 -24.61 0.61 1.49
N LEU A 16 -25.48 -0.37 1.28
CA LEU A 16 -26.87 -0.13 0.88
C LEU A 16 -27.66 0.64 1.92
N ASP A 17 -27.47 0.29 3.21
CA ASP A 17 -28.17 0.92 4.34
C ASP A 17 -27.83 2.41 4.42
N SER A 18 -26.56 2.76 4.34
CA SER A 18 -26.11 4.16 4.35
C SER A 18 -26.68 4.93 3.16
N GLN A 19 -26.72 4.34 1.97
CA GLN A 19 -27.29 4.99 0.80
C GLN A 19 -28.82 5.14 0.89
N ALA A 20 -29.53 4.13 1.38
CA ALA A 20 -30.99 4.18 1.58
C ALA A 20 -31.34 5.29 2.58
N LEU A 21 -30.62 5.37 3.71
CA LEU A 21 -30.82 6.43 4.69
C LEU A 21 -30.53 7.82 4.11
N ASP A 22 -29.39 7.98 3.44
CA ASP A 22 -28.94 9.29 2.94
C ASP A 22 -29.83 9.84 1.84
N PHE A 23 -30.20 9.02 0.85
CA PHE A 23 -30.86 9.46 -0.36
C PHE A 23 -32.34 9.19 -0.41
N LEU A 24 -32.82 8.13 0.22
CA LEU A 24 -34.25 7.78 0.23
C LEU A 24 -34.94 8.17 1.55
N LYS A 25 -34.15 8.54 2.59
CA LYS A 25 -34.65 8.75 3.96
C LYS A 25 -35.35 7.51 4.49
N HIS A 26 -34.85 6.34 4.08
CA HIS A 26 -35.40 5.04 4.40
C HIS A 26 -34.42 4.28 5.32
N ILE A 27 -34.93 3.82 6.46
CA ILE A 27 -34.22 2.91 7.36
C ILE A 27 -34.56 1.50 6.92
N MET A 28 -33.56 0.75 6.47
CA MET A 28 -33.78 -0.59 5.97
C MET A 28 -34.18 -1.55 7.08
N THR A 29 -34.93 -2.58 6.70
CA THR A 29 -35.31 -3.67 7.59
C THR A 29 -34.06 -4.45 8.01
N GLU A 30 -33.89 -4.68 9.33
CA GLU A 30 -32.81 -5.54 9.82
C GLU A 30 -33.04 -6.98 9.38
N TYR A 31 -31.94 -7.72 9.17
CA TYR A 31 -32.01 -9.14 8.83
C TYR A 31 -32.61 -9.92 10.00
N ASP A 32 -33.64 -10.71 9.68
CA ASP A 32 -34.29 -11.64 10.61
C ASP A 32 -34.55 -12.93 9.84
N ASP A 33 -34.16 -14.08 10.39
CA ASP A 33 -34.39 -15.38 9.78
C ASP A 33 -35.90 -15.71 9.63
N ASP A 34 -36.72 -15.21 10.56
CA ASP A 34 -38.17 -15.42 10.56
C ASP A 34 -38.90 -14.50 9.55
N ASP A 35 -38.27 -13.39 9.14
CA ASP A 35 -38.82 -12.40 8.19
C ASP A 35 -37.88 -12.10 7.01
N PHE A 36 -37.16 -13.10 6.53
CA PHE A 36 -36.20 -12.97 5.42
C PHE A 36 -36.85 -12.38 4.16
N VAL A 37 -38.11 -12.69 3.87
CA VAL A 37 -38.79 -12.16 2.68
C VAL A 37 -38.93 -10.65 2.75
N LYS A 38 -39.27 -10.11 3.91
CA LYS A 38 -39.40 -8.65 4.08
C LYS A 38 -38.05 -7.97 3.91
N PHE A 39 -36.99 -8.51 4.51
CA PHE A 39 -35.62 -8.01 4.35
C PHE A 39 -35.20 -8.00 2.89
N ALA A 40 -35.36 -9.13 2.18
CA ALA A 40 -34.99 -9.24 0.77
C ALA A 40 -35.81 -8.29 -0.15
N CYS A 41 -37.12 -8.13 0.11
CA CYS A 41 -37.95 -7.19 -0.61
C CYS A 41 -37.51 -5.75 -0.38
N ASP A 42 -37.10 -5.38 0.84
CA ASP A 42 -36.64 -4.06 1.18
C ASP A 42 -35.30 -3.74 0.50
N GLU A 43 -34.36 -4.69 0.47
CA GLU A 43 -33.12 -4.55 -0.29
C GLU A 43 -33.37 -4.28 -1.77
N VAL A 44 -34.17 -5.12 -2.41
CA VAL A 44 -34.50 -4.98 -3.84
C VAL A 44 -35.19 -3.66 -4.13
N TYR A 45 -36.15 -3.27 -3.27
CA TYR A 45 -36.86 -1.98 -3.42
C TYR A 45 -35.90 -0.80 -3.25
N SER A 46 -35.03 -0.84 -2.27
CA SER A 46 -34.03 0.20 -2.03
C SER A 46 -33.05 0.32 -3.20
N ILE A 47 -32.56 -0.79 -3.74
CA ILE A 47 -31.70 -0.84 -4.93
C ILE A 47 -32.41 -0.20 -6.14
N TYR A 48 -33.66 -0.59 -6.39
CA TYR A 48 -34.46 -0.03 -7.48
C TYR A 48 -34.62 1.49 -7.38
N ARG A 49 -34.98 1.99 -6.19
CA ARG A 49 -35.15 3.43 -5.95
C ARG A 49 -33.84 4.20 -6.06
N LEU A 50 -32.75 3.66 -5.55
CA LEU A 50 -31.44 4.28 -5.64
C LEU A 50 -30.91 4.33 -7.07
N TYR A 51 -31.28 3.41 -7.95
CA TYR A 51 -30.92 3.47 -9.36
C TYR A 51 -31.34 4.80 -10.00
N ASP A 52 -32.60 5.22 -9.79
CA ASP A 52 -33.11 6.49 -10.32
C ASP A 52 -32.40 7.70 -9.71
N VAL A 53 -31.98 7.60 -8.45
CA VAL A 53 -31.21 8.66 -7.78
C VAL A 53 -29.85 8.82 -8.44
N TRP A 54 -29.14 7.72 -8.67
CA TRP A 54 -27.80 7.77 -9.26
C TRP A 54 -27.82 8.18 -10.73
N GLN A 55 -28.80 7.79 -11.50
CA GLN A 55 -29.00 8.26 -12.86
C GLN A 55 -29.06 9.79 -12.98
N LYS A 56 -29.65 10.44 -11.96
CA LYS A 56 -29.79 11.91 -11.92
C LYS A 56 -28.61 12.63 -11.30
N LYS A 57 -27.87 11.96 -10.39
CA LYS A 57 -26.79 12.58 -9.62
C LYS A 57 -25.42 12.51 -10.29
N LEU A 58 -25.18 11.51 -11.10
CA LEU A 58 -23.93 11.37 -11.84
C LEU A 58 -23.89 12.33 -13.03
N LYS A 59 -22.76 12.99 -13.21
CA LYS A 59 -22.45 13.74 -14.44
C LYS A 59 -22.20 12.76 -15.59
N GLU A 60 -22.23 13.24 -16.81
CA GLU A 60 -22.04 12.41 -18.01
C GLU A 60 -20.73 11.61 -17.99
N ASN A 61 -19.61 12.26 -17.66
CA ASN A 61 -18.31 11.61 -17.54
C ASN A 61 -18.24 10.61 -16.37
N GLU A 62 -18.95 10.85 -15.27
CA GLU A 62 -19.05 9.92 -14.15
C GLU A 62 -19.89 8.69 -14.52
N GLN A 63 -20.97 8.88 -15.28
CA GLN A 63 -21.79 7.79 -15.83
C GLN A 63 -20.97 6.93 -16.80
N GLU A 64 -20.22 7.59 -17.69
CA GLU A 64 -19.34 6.91 -18.62
C GLU A 64 -18.30 6.06 -17.89
N LEU A 65 -17.65 6.59 -16.85
CA LEU A 65 -16.69 5.86 -16.01
C LEU A 65 -17.34 4.62 -15.37
N VAL A 66 -18.53 4.78 -14.77
CA VAL A 66 -19.25 3.66 -14.15
C VAL A 66 -19.59 2.57 -15.19
N VAL A 67 -20.12 2.95 -16.34
CA VAL A 67 -20.63 1.99 -17.32
C VAL A 67 -19.52 1.34 -18.14
N GLN A 68 -18.51 2.11 -18.55
CA GLN A 68 -17.47 1.61 -19.46
C GLN A 68 -16.27 1.01 -18.75
N ILE A 69 -16.03 1.37 -17.48
CA ILE A 69 -14.86 0.90 -16.73
C ILE A 69 -15.28 0.11 -15.49
N GLU A 70 -15.98 0.71 -14.55
CA GLU A 70 -16.21 0.12 -13.23
C GLU A 70 -17.07 -1.16 -13.29
N ILE A 71 -18.16 -1.15 -14.03
CA ILE A 71 -19.01 -2.34 -14.17
C ILE A 71 -18.32 -3.48 -14.94
N PRO A 72 -17.67 -3.25 -16.10
CA PRO A 72 -16.89 -4.30 -16.75
C PRO A 72 -15.74 -4.85 -15.91
N LEU A 73 -15.07 -4.00 -15.12
CA LEU A 73 -14.02 -4.42 -14.21
C LEU A 73 -14.53 -5.42 -13.15
N THR A 74 -15.76 -5.26 -12.66
CA THR A 74 -16.36 -6.21 -11.71
C THR A 74 -16.34 -7.65 -12.25
N ILE A 75 -16.64 -7.83 -13.55
CA ILE A 75 -16.61 -9.16 -14.18
C ILE A 75 -15.18 -9.71 -14.26
N VAL A 76 -14.20 -8.86 -14.53
CA VAL A 76 -12.78 -9.25 -14.56
C VAL A 76 -12.33 -9.69 -13.16
N LEU A 77 -12.64 -8.89 -12.14
CA LEU A 77 -12.28 -9.20 -10.76
C LEU A 77 -12.94 -10.49 -10.27
N ALA A 78 -14.22 -10.69 -10.56
CA ALA A 78 -14.92 -11.93 -10.23
C ALA A 78 -14.26 -13.17 -10.87
N LYS A 79 -13.80 -13.06 -12.12
CA LYS A 79 -13.02 -14.13 -12.77
C LYS A 79 -11.68 -14.37 -12.11
N MET A 80 -10.95 -13.30 -11.72
CA MET A 80 -9.68 -13.41 -11.02
C MET A 80 -9.86 -14.06 -9.65
N GLU A 81 -10.86 -13.65 -8.87
CA GLU A 81 -11.22 -14.25 -7.58
C GLU A 81 -11.57 -15.72 -7.73
N HIS A 82 -12.41 -16.05 -8.73
CA HIS A 82 -12.81 -17.44 -8.99
C HIS A 82 -11.61 -18.31 -9.42
N PHE A 83 -10.71 -17.78 -10.24
CA PHE A 83 -9.55 -18.52 -10.72
C PHE A 83 -8.53 -18.78 -9.60
N GLY A 84 -8.29 -17.81 -8.70
CA GLY A 84 -7.34 -17.90 -7.61
C GLY A 84 -5.88 -18.00 -8.07
N VAL A 85 -4.98 -18.30 -7.14
CA VAL A 85 -3.54 -18.45 -7.38
C VAL A 85 -3.01 -19.71 -6.70
N SER A 86 -2.06 -20.41 -7.34
CA SER A 86 -1.44 -21.60 -6.78
C SER A 86 -0.29 -21.23 -5.85
N LEU A 87 -0.13 -22.02 -4.78
CA LEU A 87 0.95 -21.91 -3.82
C LEU A 87 1.74 -23.22 -3.72
N ASP A 88 3.04 -23.08 -3.55
CA ASP A 88 3.90 -24.18 -3.13
C ASP A 88 3.82 -24.33 -1.60
N VAL A 89 2.94 -25.21 -1.18
CA VAL A 89 2.64 -25.44 0.26
C VAL A 89 3.84 -26.02 0.99
N GLU A 90 4.55 -26.97 0.35
CA GLU A 90 5.70 -27.62 0.98
C GLU A 90 6.83 -26.61 1.18
N TYR A 91 7.09 -25.78 0.18
CA TYR A 91 8.05 -24.68 0.30
C TYR A 91 7.68 -23.70 1.44
N LEU A 92 6.38 -23.36 1.61
CA LEU A 92 5.94 -22.50 2.72
C LEU A 92 6.12 -23.17 4.08
N LYS A 93 5.93 -24.49 4.19
CA LYS A 93 6.20 -25.23 5.43
C LYS A 93 7.69 -25.24 5.79
N GLU A 94 8.55 -25.46 4.80
CA GLU A 94 10.01 -25.38 4.97
C GLU A 94 10.43 -23.96 5.39
N LEU A 95 9.87 -22.95 4.75
CA LEU A 95 10.12 -21.55 5.08
C LEU A 95 9.63 -21.19 6.49
N SER A 96 8.47 -21.72 6.91
CA SER A 96 7.95 -21.55 8.27
C SER A 96 8.88 -22.21 9.32
N ALA A 97 9.38 -23.41 9.04
CA ALA A 97 10.34 -24.08 9.92
C ALA A 97 11.64 -23.24 10.05
N TYR A 98 12.21 -22.82 8.93
CA TYR A 98 13.38 -21.93 8.91
C TYR A 98 13.15 -20.63 9.73
N MET A 99 11.98 -20.00 9.55
CA MET A 99 11.64 -18.79 10.32
C MET A 99 11.51 -19.08 11.82
N THR A 100 11.04 -20.27 12.21
CA THR A 100 10.95 -20.69 13.60
C THR A 100 12.35 -20.81 14.23
N GLU A 101 13.29 -21.43 13.54
CA GLU A 101 14.67 -21.55 14.00
C GLU A 101 15.32 -20.16 14.16
N LYS A 102 15.12 -19.28 13.17
CA LYS A 102 15.63 -17.90 13.22
C LYS A 102 15.02 -17.07 14.35
N LEU A 103 13.74 -17.25 14.63
CA LEU A 103 13.09 -16.58 15.77
C LEU A 103 13.68 -17.05 17.09
N ALA A 104 13.91 -18.36 17.27
CA ALA A 104 14.54 -18.91 18.48
C ALA A 104 15.96 -18.36 18.68
N GLU A 105 16.79 -18.33 17.62
CA GLU A 105 18.14 -17.73 17.69
C GLU A 105 18.07 -16.25 18.11
N LEU A 106 17.16 -15.47 17.54
CA LEU A 106 16.99 -14.06 17.87
C LEU A 106 16.47 -13.85 19.29
N GLU A 107 15.54 -14.70 19.75
CA GLU A 107 15.01 -14.67 21.12
C GLU A 107 16.14 -14.90 22.15
N ASP A 108 16.98 -15.90 21.92
CA ASP A 108 18.10 -16.18 22.80
C ASP A 108 19.07 -14.99 22.91
N ILE A 109 19.42 -14.37 21.78
CA ILE A 109 20.28 -13.17 21.76
C ILE A 109 19.62 -12.01 22.51
N ILE A 110 18.34 -11.74 22.22
CA ILE A 110 17.60 -10.65 22.86
C ILE A 110 17.50 -10.87 24.37
N TYR A 111 17.23 -12.10 24.81
CA TYR A 111 17.15 -12.42 26.26
C TYR A 111 18.48 -12.29 26.96
N GLN A 112 19.59 -12.65 26.31
CA GLN A 112 20.94 -12.44 26.85
C GLN A 112 21.22 -10.94 27.01
N LEU A 113 20.96 -10.14 26.00
CA LEU A 113 21.15 -8.68 26.01
C LEU A 113 20.22 -7.98 27.01
N ALA A 114 19.02 -8.48 27.17
CA ALA A 114 18.03 -7.95 28.10
C ALA A 114 18.27 -8.43 29.56
N GLY A 115 19.09 -9.44 29.77
CA GLY A 115 19.33 -10.06 31.10
C GLY A 115 18.11 -10.85 31.60
N GLY A 116 17.37 -11.51 30.72
CA GLY A 116 16.27 -12.42 31.03
C GLY A 116 15.13 -12.39 30.02
N PRO A 117 14.22 -13.39 30.09
CA PRO A 117 13.12 -13.54 29.15
C PRO A 117 12.01 -12.50 29.37
N PHE A 118 11.37 -12.10 28.29
CA PHE A 118 10.19 -11.25 28.26
C PHE A 118 9.43 -11.45 26.94
N ASN A 119 8.20 -10.93 26.83
CA ASN A 119 7.45 -11.03 25.57
C ASN A 119 7.89 -9.93 24.58
N ILE A 120 8.71 -10.31 23.58
CA ILE A 120 9.25 -9.42 22.54
C ILE A 120 8.14 -8.85 21.64
N ASN A 121 7.01 -9.57 21.51
CA ASN A 121 5.85 -9.09 20.76
C ASN A 121 4.97 -8.10 21.54
N SER A 122 5.23 -7.89 22.84
CA SER A 122 4.53 -6.91 23.65
C SER A 122 5.24 -5.56 23.64
N PRO A 123 4.69 -4.50 22.98
CA PRO A 123 5.31 -3.17 23.00
C PRO A 123 5.56 -2.63 24.40
N LYS A 124 4.69 -2.98 25.36
CA LYS A 124 4.83 -2.58 26.75
C LYS A 124 6.07 -3.20 27.40
N GLN A 125 6.24 -4.52 27.31
CA GLN A 125 7.39 -5.21 27.90
C GLN A 125 8.70 -4.82 27.22
N VAL A 126 8.70 -4.63 25.89
CA VAL A 126 9.86 -4.09 25.18
C VAL A 126 10.22 -2.70 25.70
N ALA A 127 9.23 -1.82 25.94
CA ALA A 127 9.50 -0.50 26.50
C ALA A 127 10.05 -0.55 27.93
N GLU A 128 9.54 -1.45 28.77
CA GLU A 128 10.05 -1.68 30.13
C GLU A 128 11.51 -2.17 30.09
N VAL A 129 11.84 -3.11 29.21
CA VAL A 129 13.22 -3.60 29.06
C VAL A 129 14.15 -2.50 28.55
N LEU A 130 13.79 -1.84 27.45
CA LEU A 130 14.69 -0.86 26.83
C LEU A 130 14.88 0.39 27.70
N PHE A 131 13.80 0.95 28.23
CA PHE A 131 13.84 2.28 28.86
C PHE A 131 13.94 2.26 30.38
N ASP A 132 13.47 1.20 31.07
CA ASP A 132 13.53 1.13 32.54
C ASP A 132 14.67 0.22 32.99
N LYS A 133 14.89 -0.95 32.35
CA LYS A 133 15.95 -1.90 32.77
C LYS A 133 17.30 -1.56 32.16
N LEU A 134 17.36 -1.26 30.86
CA LEU A 134 18.60 -0.93 30.15
C LEU A 134 18.88 0.57 30.08
N GLU A 135 17.96 1.40 30.57
CA GLU A 135 18.09 2.86 30.68
C GLU A 135 18.46 3.54 29.33
N ILE A 136 18.03 2.96 28.20
CA ILE A 136 18.29 3.48 26.86
C ILE A 136 17.61 4.84 26.69
N LYS A 137 18.37 5.84 26.22
CA LYS A 137 17.90 7.21 26.05
C LYS A 137 17.45 7.47 24.61
N THR A 138 16.23 7.94 24.43
CA THR A 138 15.73 8.40 23.10
C THR A 138 16.13 9.85 22.84
N LYS A 139 16.41 10.18 21.57
CA LYS A 139 16.70 11.58 21.13
C LYS A 139 15.54 12.53 21.46
N LYS A 140 14.31 12.05 21.42
CA LYS A 140 13.12 12.81 21.85
C LYS A 140 12.86 12.57 23.33
N LYS A 141 13.16 13.59 24.17
CA LYS A 141 12.90 13.54 25.61
C LYS A 141 11.47 13.05 25.89
N LYS A 142 11.32 11.93 26.65
CA LYS A 142 10.09 11.27 27.13
C LYS A 142 9.33 10.38 26.14
N SER A 143 9.86 10.04 24.96
CA SER A 143 9.20 9.04 24.10
C SER A 143 9.57 7.63 24.57
N ARG A 144 8.58 6.83 24.98
CA ARG A 144 8.72 5.39 25.28
C ARG A 144 8.18 4.51 24.13
N SER A 145 8.16 5.07 22.93
CA SER A 145 7.71 4.34 21.75
C SER A 145 8.72 3.26 21.38
N THR A 146 8.21 2.07 21.09
CA THR A 146 8.95 0.95 20.52
C THR A 146 8.57 0.71 19.05
N GLY A 147 8.06 1.74 18.39
CA GLY A 147 7.77 1.72 16.94
C GLY A 147 9.05 1.54 16.11
N ALA A 148 8.91 1.01 14.89
CA ALA A 148 10.05 0.69 14.03
C ALA A 148 11.00 1.88 13.86
N GLU A 149 10.48 3.08 13.61
CA GLU A 149 11.27 4.30 13.43
C GLU A 149 12.17 4.64 14.63
N VAL A 150 11.65 4.44 15.85
CA VAL A 150 12.42 4.71 17.09
C VAL A 150 13.47 3.63 17.29
N LEU A 151 13.12 2.36 17.04
CA LEU A 151 14.07 1.26 17.16
C LEU A 151 15.17 1.33 16.10
N GLU A 152 14.88 1.77 14.87
CA GLU A 152 15.86 2.01 13.82
C GLU A 152 16.87 3.11 14.22
N GLU A 153 16.40 4.22 14.81
CA GLU A 153 17.28 5.26 15.35
C GLU A 153 18.16 4.74 16.50
N LEU A 154 17.63 3.87 17.35
CA LEU A 154 18.36 3.32 18.50
C LEU A 154 19.29 2.18 18.10
N ALA A 155 19.02 1.47 17.02
CA ALA A 155 19.86 0.37 16.52
C ALA A 155 21.28 0.84 16.12
N GLU A 156 21.45 2.14 15.80
CA GLU A 156 22.78 2.70 15.54
C GLU A 156 23.71 2.64 16.77
N GLU A 157 23.16 2.65 18.00
CA GLU A 157 23.90 2.68 19.24
C GLU A 157 23.68 1.41 20.11
N TYR A 158 22.53 0.74 19.96
CA TYR A 158 22.09 -0.37 20.82
C TYR A 158 21.69 -1.59 20.00
N GLU A 159 22.55 -2.58 19.98
CA GLU A 159 22.40 -3.83 19.20
C GLU A 159 21.08 -4.57 19.47
N ILE A 160 20.58 -4.54 20.72
CA ILE A 160 19.30 -5.16 21.09
C ILE A 160 18.13 -4.62 20.24
N CYS A 161 18.17 -3.34 19.85
CA CYS A 161 17.11 -2.73 19.05
C CYS A 161 17.08 -3.30 17.62
N GLU A 162 18.25 -3.61 17.05
CA GLU A 162 18.36 -4.26 15.75
C GLU A 162 17.77 -5.68 15.79
N TYR A 163 18.14 -6.48 16.81
CA TYR A 163 17.60 -7.83 16.96
C TYR A 163 16.09 -7.84 17.20
N ILE A 164 15.54 -6.88 17.97
CA ILE A 164 14.09 -6.73 18.14
C ILE A 164 13.41 -6.40 16.80
N LEU A 165 13.98 -5.55 15.96
CA LEU A 165 13.46 -5.25 14.62
C LEU A 165 13.47 -6.48 13.73
N GLN A 166 14.56 -7.25 13.72
CA GLN A 166 14.68 -8.50 12.97
C GLN A 166 13.65 -9.53 13.45
N HIS A 167 13.53 -9.72 14.76
CA HIS A 167 12.55 -10.64 15.36
C HIS A 167 11.11 -10.27 14.92
N ARG A 168 10.73 -9.01 15.06
CA ARG A 168 9.39 -8.53 14.62
C ARG A 168 9.15 -8.75 13.14
N LYS A 169 10.17 -8.55 12.30
CA LYS A 169 10.10 -8.80 10.86
C LYS A 169 9.81 -10.28 10.58
N PHE A 170 10.59 -11.20 11.14
CA PHE A 170 10.39 -12.64 10.96
C PHE A 170 9.06 -13.12 11.54
N SER A 171 8.71 -12.67 12.75
CA SER A 171 7.44 -13.01 13.41
C SER A 171 6.23 -12.58 12.56
N LYS A 172 6.26 -11.35 12.01
CA LYS A 172 5.21 -10.87 11.13
C LYS A 172 5.10 -11.67 9.83
N LEU A 173 6.23 -11.95 9.18
CA LEU A 173 6.23 -12.72 7.92
C LEU A 173 5.74 -14.15 8.13
N LYS A 174 6.18 -14.78 9.20
CA LYS A 174 5.75 -16.14 9.57
C LYS A 174 4.26 -16.16 9.85
N SER A 175 3.78 -15.35 10.80
CA SER A 175 2.39 -15.36 11.26
C SER A 175 1.39 -14.84 10.23
N THR A 176 1.80 -13.93 9.33
CA THR A 176 0.89 -13.37 8.33
C THR A 176 0.84 -14.18 7.04
N TYR A 177 1.96 -14.81 6.67
CA TYR A 177 2.06 -15.48 5.37
C TYR A 177 2.43 -16.95 5.47
N ALA A 178 3.59 -17.31 6.03
CA ALA A 178 4.09 -18.68 5.94
C ALA A 178 3.16 -19.70 6.62
N ASP A 179 2.59 -19.36 7.79
CA ASP A 179 1.68 -20.23 8.54
C ASP A 179 0.23 -20.15 8.03
N VAL A 180 -0.20 -18.96 7.63
CA VAL A 180 -1.63 -18.70 7.35
C VAL A 180 -2.01 -19.02 5.92
N LEU A 181 -1.19 -18.65 4.91
CA LEU A 181 -1.56 -18.88 3.51
C LEU A 181 -1.89 -20.34 3.18
N PRO A 182 -1.14 -21.36 3.67
CA PRO A 182 -1.48 -22.76 3.45
C PRO A 182 -2.86 -23.15 3.99
N THR A 183 -3.31 -22.54 5.07
CA THR A 183 -4.61 -22.85 5.71
C THR A 183 -5.81 -22.27 4.96
N LEU A 184 -5.57 -21.28 4.10
CA LEU A 184 -6.60 -20.58 3.33
C LEU A 184 -6.82 -21.21 1.94
N ILE A 185 -6.09 -22.26 1.60
CA ILE A 185 -6.24 -22.94 0.32
C ILE A 185 -7.62 -23.62 0.26
N SER A 186 -8.34 -23.32 -0.80
CA SER A 186 -9.66 -23.88 -1.06
C SER A 186 -9.59 -25.38 -1.33
N LYS A 187 -10.40 -26.14 -0.63
CA LYS A 187 -10.56 -27.61 -0.87
C LYS A 187 -11.20 -27.92 -2.22
N ARG A 188 -11.85 -26.94 -2.85
CA ARG A 188 -12.54 -27.11 -4.13
C ARG A 188 -11.56 -27.33 -5.27
N ASP A 189 -10.48 -26.55 -5.30
CA ASP A 189 -9.58 -26.50 -6.46
C ASP A 189 -8.08 -26.40 -6.09
N GLY A 190 -7.74 -26.44 -4.79
CA GLY A 190 -6.37 -26.40 -4.32
C GLY A 190 -5.69 -25.07 -4.50
N ARG A 191 -6.44 -23.98 -4.67
CA ARG A 191 -5.92 -22.62 -4.91
C ARG A 191 -6.26 -21.67 -3.77
N LEU A 192 -5.48 -20.62 -3.67
CA LEU A 192 -5.74 -19.49 -2.79
C LEU A 192 -6.62 -18.48 -3.51
N HIS A 193 -7.70 -18.04 -2.87
CA HIS A 193 -8.60 -17.02 -3.39
C HIS A 193 -8.54 -15.79 -2.48
N THR A 194 -8.40 -14.62 -3.06
CA THR A 194 -8.52 -13.33 -2.38
C THR A 194 -9.80 -12.64 -2.83
N THR A 195 -10.22 -11.62 -2.12
CA THR A 195 -11.28 -10.70 -2.54
C THR A 195 -10.67 -9.39 -2.99
N TYR A 196 -11.04 -8.90 -4.17
CA TYR A 196 -10.64 -7.60 -4.67
C TYR A 196 -11.73 -6.56 -4.40
N ASN A 197 -11.43 -5.60 -3.53
CA ASN A 197 -12.36 -4.52 -3.21
C ASN A 197 -12.17 -3.37 -4.20
N GLN A 198 -13.21 -3.07 -4.97
CA GLN A 198 -13.18 -2.06 -6.01
C GLN A 198 -13.50 -0.66 -5.48
N ALA A 199 -14.30 -0.55 -4.42
CA ALA A 199 -14.81 0.71 -3.89
C ALA A 199 -14.39 0.94 -2.42
N LEU A 200 -13.12 0.72 -2.10
CA LEU A 200 -12.63 0.86 -0.72
C LEU A 200 -11.62 2.01 -0.56
N THR A 201 -10.78 2.25 -1.57
CA THR A 201 -9.72 3.26 -1.48
C THR A 201 -10.18 4.59 -2.04
N VAL A 202 -9.84 5.70 -1.41
CA VAL A 202 -10.19 7.04 -1.93
C VAL A 202 -9.45 7.42 -3.22
N THR A 203 -8.45 6.64 -3.61
CA THR A 203 -7.57 6.92 -4.76
C THR A 203 -7.96 6.20 -6.04
N GLY A 204 -9.04 5.42 -6.07
CA GLY A 204 -9.41 4.59 -7.21
C GLY A 204 -8.60 3.29 -7.36
N ARG A 205 -7.66 3.01 -6.44
CA ARG A 205 -6.91 1.75 -6.47
C ARG A 205 -7.75 0.60 -5.94
N LEU A 206 -7.53 -0.60 -6.47
CA LEU A 206 -8.04 -1.83 -5.87
C LEU A 206 -7.36 -2.10 -4.53
N SER A 207 -8.06 -2.74 -3.63
CA SER A 207 -7.44 -3.37 -2.47
C SER A 207 -7.76 -4.87 -2.45
N SER A 208 -6.95 -5.63 -1.72
CA SER A 208 -7.10 -7.08 -1.59
C SER A 208 -7.31 -7.45 -0.13
N SER A 209 -8.22 -8.40 0.12
CA SER A 209 -8.53 -8.88 1.46
C SER A 209 -8.86 -10.38 1.47
N ASN A 210 -8.71 -11.03 2.61
CA ASN A 210 -9.06 -12.43 2.86
C ASN A 210 -8.42 -13.45 1.90
N PRO A 211 -7.07 -13.50 1.76
CA PRO A 211 -6.03 -12.69 2.40
C PRO A 211 -5.64 -11.44 1.61
N ASN A 212 -4.98 -10.46 2.26
CA ASN A 212 -4.40 -9.33 1.56
C ASN A 212 -3.09 -9.73 0.85
N LEU A 213 -3.15 -9.89 -0.46
CA LEU A 213 -2.01 -10.27 -1.30
C LEU A 213 -1.17 -9.08 -1.78
N GLN A 214 -1.66 -7.84 -1.63
CA GLN A 214 -0.94 -6.63 -2.05
C GLN A 214 0.15 -6.20 -1.05
N ASN A 215 0.09 -6.69 0.19
CA ASN A 215 1.05 -6.34 1.24
C ASN A 215 2.23 -7.32 1.35
N ILE A 216 2.40 -8.26 0.42
CA ILE A 216 3.54 -9.17 0.40
C ILE A 216 4.81 -8.36 0.11
N PRO A 217 5.82 -8.36 1.00
CA PRO A 217 7.02 -7.56 0.82
C PRO A 217 7.81 -7.94 -0.43
N ILE A 218 8.35 -6.93 -1.13
CA ILE A 218 9.14 -7.12 -2.37
C ILE A 218 10.57 -6.59 -2.27
N ARG A 219 10.89 -5.84 -1.20
CA ARG A 219 12.20 -5.17 -1.07
C ARG A 219 13.18 -5.92 -0.19
N THR A 220 12.72 -6.93 0.54
CA THR A 220 13.55 -7.69 1.48
C THR A 220 13.74 -9.11 0.98
N GLU A 221 14.87 -9.71 1.33
CA GLU A 221 15.20 -11.09 0.95
C GLU A 221 14.12 -12.07 1.44
N GLU A 222 13.69 -11.93 2.69
CA GLU A 222 12.67 -12.79 3.28
C GLU A 222 11.29 -12.59 2.65
N GLY A 223 10.96 -11.35 2.25
CA GLY A 223 9.75 -11.06 1.48
C GLY A 223 9.78 -11.74 0.11
N ASN A 224 10.94 -11.75 -0.54
CA ASN A 224 11.13 -12.46 -1.81
C ASN A 224 10.98 -13.97 -1.65
N LYS A 225 11.40 -14.56 -0.51
CA LYS A 225 11.15 -15.97 -0.19
C LYS A 225 9.65 -16.27 -0.08
N ILE A 226 8.86 -15.40 0.56
CA ILE A 226 7.38 -15.54 0.57
C ILE A 226 6.81 -15.49 -0.86
N ARG A 227 7.27 -14.55 -1.67
CA ARG A 227 6.81 -14.42 -3.07
C ARG A 227 7.15 -15.64 -3.93
N ALA A 228 8.27 -16.29 -3.68
CA ALA A 228 8.68 -17.49 -4.40
C ALA A 228 7.72 -18.68 -4.21
N ALA A 229 6.90 -18.65 -3.15
CA ALA A 229 5.86 -19.65 -2.94
C ALA A 229 4.69 -19.55 -3.94
N PHE A 230 4.49 -18.37 -4.54
CA PHE A 230 3.45 -18.19 -5.57
C PHE A 230 3.96 -18.77 -6.89
N CYS A 231 3.25 -19.76 -7.41
CA CYS A 231 3.67 -20.50 -8.59
C CYS A 231 2.52 -20.65 -9.59
N ALA A 232 2.88 -21.03 -10.83
CA ALA A 232 1.89 -21.49 -11.79
C ALA A 232 1.34 -22.85 -11.37
N ALA A 233 0.05 -23.12 -11.67
CA ALA A 233 -0.59 -24.40 -11.32
C ALA A 233 0.11 -25.59 -11.99
N ASP A 234 0.54 -25.40 -13.22
CA ASP A 234 1.39 -26.33 -13.97
C ASP A 234 2.80 -25.73 -14.06
N LYS A 235 3.68 -26.17 -13.17
CA LYS A 235 5.05 -25.65 -13.08
C LYS A 235 5.92 -26.01 -14.29
N GLU A 236 5.56 -27.07 -15.04
CA GLU A 236 6.33 -27.54 -16.20
C GLU A 236 6.00 -26.76 -17.47
N ASN A 237 4.71 -26.40 -17.67
CA ASN A 237 4.22 -25.82 -18.92
C ASN A 237 3.70 -24.39 -18.77
N SER A 238 3.73 -23.81 -17.56
CA SER A 238 3.19 -22.48 -17.31
C SER A 238 4.14 -21.62 -16.48
N LEU A 239 4.10 -20.31 -16.72
CA LEU A 239 4.88 -19.31 -16.02
C LEU A 239 3.97 -18.22 -15.46
N ILE A 240 4.39 -17.60 -14.34
CA ILE A 240 3.79 -16.36 -13.87
C ILE A 240 4.43 -15.21 -14.65
N MET A 241 3.61 -14.47 -15.38
CA MET A 241 4.00 -13.23 -16.03
C MET A 241 3.68 -12.04 -15.12
N SER A 242 4.67 -11.18 -14.89
CA SER A 242 4.47 -9.89 -14.22
C SER A 242 4.68 -8.76 -15.22
N ALA A 243 3.67 -7.90 -15.36
CA ALA A 243 3.74 -6.73 -16.21
C ALA A 243 3.25 -5.50 -15.42
N ASP A 244 3.96 -4.39 -15.55
CA ASP A 244 3.66 -3.13 -14.88
C ASP A 244 3.87 -1.94 -15.82
N TYR A 245 3.06 -0.92 -15.67
CA TYR A 245 3.22 0.31 -16.43
C TYR A 245 4.45 1.08 -15.95
N SER A 246 5.34 1.41 -16.88
CA SER A 246 6.52 2.20 -16.54
C SER A 246 6.13 3.63 -16.17
N GLN A 247 6.26 3.96 -14.87
CA GLN A 247 6.12 5.32 -14.31
C GLN A 247 4.78 5.99 -14.67
N ILE A 248 3.67 5.22 -14.64
CA ILE A 248 2.36 5.68 -15.10
C ILE A 248 1.90 6.97 -14.39
N GLU A 249 2.14 7.11 -13.10
CA GLU A 249 1.73 8.28 -12.32
C GLU A 249 2.45 9.56 -12.78
N LEU A 250 3.75 9.47 -13.10
CA LEU A 250 4.51 10.61 -13.65
C LEU A 250 4.08 10.93 -15.09
N ARG A 251 3.70 9.92 -15.88
CA ARG A 251 3.15 10.14 -17.23
C ARG A 251 1.79 10.83 -17.18
N LEU A 252 0.93 10.41 -16.26
CA LEU A 252 -0.35 11.07 -16.00
C LEU A 252 -0.13 12.51 -15.51
N LEU A 253 0.79 12.72 -14.57
CA LEU A 253 1.13 14.06 -14.12
C LEU A 253 1.62 14.95 -15.27
N ALA A 254 2.47 14.43 -16.15
CA ALA A 254 2.92 15.16 -17.34
C ALA A 254 1.75 15.55 -18.26
N HIS A 255 0.79 14.64 -18.44
CA HIS A 255 -0.40 14.86 -19.27
C HIS A 255 -1.33 15.92 -18.66
N VAL A 256 -1.74 15.76 -17.40
CA VAL A 256 -2.72 16.64 -16.75
C VAL A 256 -2.15 18.02 -16.44
N SER A 257 -0.85 18.13 -16.10
CA SER A 257 -0.20 19.40 -15.87
C SER A 257 0.18 20.14 -17.14
N GLY A 258 0.19 19.44 -18.30
CA GLY A 258 0.68 20.01 -19.55
C GLY A 258 2.16 20.44 -19.54
N ASP A 259 2.94 19.97 -18.54
CA ASP A 259 4.35 20.39 -18.40
C ASP A 259 5.19 19.89 -19.57
N MET A 260 5.63 20.84 -20.41
CA MET A 260 6.35 20.53 -21.64
C MET A 260 7.72 19.86 -21.42
N HIS A 261 8.36 20.09 -20.27
CA HIS A 261 9.64 19.46 -19.94
C HIS A 261 9.44 17.97 -19.59
N LEU A 262 8.41 17.65 -18.80
CA LEU A 262 8.02 16.27 -18.51
C LEU A 262 7.58 15.52 -19.76
N ILE A 263 6.68 16.14 -20.56
CA ILE A 263 6.17 15.54 -21.81
C ILE A 263 7.35 15.25 -22.76
N LYS A 264 8.26 16.19 -22.95
CA LYS A 264 9.44 16.00 -23.81
C LYS A 264 10.34 14.85 -23.29
N ALA A 265 10.58 14.81 -21.97
CA ALA A 265 11.41 13.75 -21.36
C ALA A 265 10.82 12.37 -21.59
N PHE A 266 9.49 12.21 -21.45
CA PHE A 266 8.83 10.91 -21.72
C PHE A 266 8.83 10.55 -23.21
N ASN A 267 8.64 11.51 -24.10
CA ASN A 267 8.64 11.28 -25.54
C ASN A 267 10.04 10.94 -26.10
N SER A 268 11.11 11.43 -25.46
CA SER A 268 12.49 11.10 -25.84
C SER A 268 12.91 9.67 -25.38
N GLY A 269 12.10 9.02 -24.54
CA GLY A 269 12.45 7.70 -23.98
C GLY A 269 13.57 7.72 -22.95
N GLU A 270 13.96 8.89 -22.49
CA GLU A 270 15.01 9.05 -21.48
C GLU A 270 14.51 8.70 -20.06
N ASP A 271 15.47 8.42 -19.18
CA ASP A 271 15.16 8.14 -17.77
C ASP A 271 14.78 9.42 -17.03
N ILE A 272 13.50 9.61 -16.77
CA ILE A 272 12.97 10.80 -16.08
C ILE A 272 13.63 11.06 -14.73
N HIS A 273 14.02 10.01 -13.99
CA HIS A 273 14.69 10.17 -12.70
C HIS A 273 16.14 10.66 -12.89
N ALA A 274 16.80 10.24 -13.95
CA ALA A 274 18.12 10.73 -14.28
C ALA A 274 18.07 12.19 -14.79
N ILE A 275 17.07 12.54 -15.59
CA ILE A 275 16.86 13.92 -16.04
C ILE A 275 16.58 14.83 -14.84
N THR A 276 15.65 14.44 -13.96
CA THR A 276 15.37 15.20 -12.74
C THR A 276 16.62 15.36 -11.88
N ALA A 277 17.41 14.29 -11.71
CA ALA A 277 18.67 14.34 -10.97
C ALA A 277 19.65 15.34 -11.61
N SER A 278 19.85 15.27 -12.91
CA SER A 278 20.71 16.23 -13.66
C SER A 278 20.32 17.68 -13.38
N LYS A 279 19.02 17.97 -13.41
CA LYS A 279 18.50 19.34 -13.19
C LYS A 279 18.58 19.78 -11.73
N VAL A 280 18.17 18.92 -10.80
CA VAL A 280 18.13 19.23 -9.35
C VAL A 280 19.54 19.38 -8.77
N PHE A 281 20.48 18.50 -9.19
CA PHE A 281 21.87 18.56 -8.73
C PHE A 281 22.77 19.47 -9.58
N GLY A 282 22.28 19.96 -10.73
CA GLY A 282 23.05 20.84 -11.62
C GLY A 282 24.24 20.16 -12.30
N VAL A 283 24.13 18.86 -12.59
CA VAL A 283 25.18 18.07 -13.25
C VAL A 283 24.72 17.60 -14.62
N LYS A 284 25.66 17.31 -15.51
CA LYS A 284 25.35 16.74 -16.83
C LYS A 284 24.76 15.32 -16.65
N LEU A 285 23.89 14.90 -17.55
CA LEU A 285 23.18 13.61 -17.48
C LEU A 285 24.15 12.43 -17.32
N GLU A 286 25.29 12.44 -18.04
CA GLU A 286 26.31 11.40 -18.00
C GLU A 286 27.06 11.33 -16.65
N LYS A 287 26.94 12.39 -15.83
CA LYS A 287 27.55 12.47 -14.48
C LYS A 287 26.57 12.15 -13.35
N VAL A 288 25.33 11.81 -13.67
CA VAL A 288 24.34 11.44 -12.67
C VAL A 288 24.72 10.10 -12.04
N THR A 289 24.99 10.10 -10.75
CA THR A 289 25.28 8.88 -10.00
C THR A 289 24.00 8.08 -9.67
N LYS A 290 24.16 6.79 -9.34
CA LYS A 290 23.03 5.95 -8.87
C LYS A 290 22.33 6.57 -7.65
N GLU A 291 23.09 7.19 -6.74
CA GLU A 291 22.55 7.85 -5.55
C GLU A 291 21.77 9.11 -5.90
N MET A 292 22.27 9.96 -6.79
CA MET A 292 21.53 11.14 -7.28
C MET A 292 20.21 10.73 -7.94
N ARG A 293 20.26 9.68 -8.77
CA ARG A 293 19.05 9.11 -9.39
C ARG A 293 18.05 8.57 -8.37
N ARG A 294 18.54 7.88 -7.33
CA ARG A 294 17.71 7.38 -6.22
C ARG A 294 17.01 8.51 -5.47
N ARG A 295 17.76 9.58 -5.14
CA ARG A 295 17.20 10.77 -4.49
C ARG A 295 16.18 11.48 -5.38
N ALA A 296 16.49 11.69 -6.65
CA ALA A 296 15.54 12.28 -7.59
C ALA A 296 14.27 11.45 -7.76
N LYS A 297 14.38 10.11 -7.74
CA LYS A 297 13.22 9.21 -7.72
C LYS A 297 12.34 9.47 -6.50
N ALA A 298 12.92 9.61 -5.31
CA ALA A 298 12.17 9.92 -4.10
C ALA A 298 11.51 11.30 -4.16
N VAL A 299 12.17 12.31 -4.75
CA VAL A 299 11.59 13.63 -4.98
C VAL A 299 10.41 13.55 -5.97
N ASN A 300 10.59 12.89 -7.11
CA ASN A 300 9.54 12.73 -8.13
C ASN A 300 8.26 12.13 -7.52
N PHE A 301 8.40 11.01 -6.79
CA PHE A 301 7.24 10.38 -6.15
C PHE A 301 6.73 11.19 -4.95
N GLY A 302 7.63 11.79 -4.17
CA GLY A 302 7.24 12.64 -3.05
C GLY A 302 6.34 13.79 -3.50
N ILE A 303 6.67 14.44 -4.61
CA ILE A 303 5.86 15.53 -5.18
C ILE A 303 4.49 15.01 -5.64
N VAL A 304 4.45 13.91 -6.42
CA VAL A 304 3.19 13.32 -6.90
C VAL A 304 2.23 12.98 -5.76
N TYR A 305 2.77 12.51 -4.62
CA TYR A 305 1.97 12.14 -3.45
C TYR A 305 1.80 13.28 -2.43
N GLY A 306 2.13 14.52 -2.78
CA GLY A 306 1.97 15.66 -1.90
C GLY A 306 2.82 15.61 -0.63
N GLN A 307 3.96 14.93 -0.66
CA GLN A 307 4.84 14.76 0.50
C GLN A 307 5.41 16.11 0.93
N SER A 308 5.29 16.43 2.23
CA SER A 308 5.88 17.64 2.79
C SER A 308 7.40 17.57 2.83
N LYS A 309 8.06 18.74 2.96
CA LYS A 309 9.53 18.82 3.13
C LYS A 309 10.03 17.97 4.31
N TYR A 310 9.26 17.84 5.37
CA TYR A 310 9.61 17.01 6.53
C TYR A 310 9.61 15.51 6.19
N GLY A 311 8.59 15.06 5.44
CA GLY A 311 8.52 13.69 4.95
C GLY A 311 9.64 13.36 3.96
N LEU A 312 9.94 14.28 3.04
CA LEU A 312 11.02 14.13 2.08
C LEU A 312 12.40 14.11 2.75
N ALA A 313 12.65 15.02 3.71
CA ALA A 313 13.88 15.07 4.51
C ALA A 313 14.14 13.73 5.22
N LYS A 314 13.11 13.20 5.88
CA LYS A 314 13.18 11.91 6.56
C LYS A 314 13.46 10.74 5.59
N ASN A 315 12.77 10.71 4.45
CA ASN A 315 12.94 9.66 3.43
C ASN A 315 14.35 9.64 2.81
N LEU A 316 14.97 10.81 2.68
CA LEU A 316 16.30 10.96 2.08
C LEU A 316 17.46 11.00 3.08
N GLY A 317 17.17 11.07 4.38
CA GLY A 317 18.19 11.26 5.42
C GLY A 317 18.94 12.61 5.31
N ILE A 318 18.22 13.68 4.94
CA ILE A 318 18.76 15.03 4.74
C ILE A 318 18.07 16.04 5.66
N THR A 319 18.58 17.27 5.71
CA THR A 319 17.95 18.35 6.47
C THR A 319 16.66 18.85 5.80
N ASN A 320 15.77 19.46 6.59
CA ASN A 320 14.54 20.08 6.06
C ASN A 320 14.84 21.21 5.04
N ASN A 321 15.95 21.92 5.20
CA ASN A 321 16.36 22.97 4.27
C ASN A 321 16.81 22.38 2.92
N GLU A 322 17.60 21.33 2.94
CA GLU A 322 18.00 20.62 1.71
C GLU A 322 16.79 20.02 0.99
N ALA A 323 15.84 19.45 1.74
CA ALA A 323 14.58 18.92 1.17
C ALA A 323 13.76 20.04 0.52
N GLN A 324 13.68 21.22 1.15
CA GLN A 324 13.00 22.38 0.57
C GLN A 324 13.71 22.84 -0.72
N GLU A 325 15.03 22.92 -0.73
CA GLU A 325 15.78 23.25 -1.94
C GLU A 325 15.52 22.26 -3.09
N PHE A 326 15.41 20.97 -2.80
CA PHE A 326 15.07 19.97 -3.81
C PHE A 326 13.68 20.18 -4.38
N ILE A 327 12.68 20.47 -3.53
CA ILE A 327 11.32 20.80 -3.95
C ILE A 327 11.32 22.07 -4.83
N ASP A 328 12.01 23.12 -4.43
CA ASP A 328 12.06 24.38 -5.16
C ASP A 328 12.73 24.21 -6.54
N LYS A 329 13.83 23.46 -6.60
CA LYS A 329 14.51 23.13 -7.86
C LYS A 329 13.65 22.26 -8.77
N TYR A 330 12.89 21.32 -8.20
CA TYR A 330 11.93 20.50 -8.94
C TYR A 330 10.86 21.37 -9.61
N PHE A 331 10.19 22.24 -8.86
CA PHE A 331 9.15 23.12 -9.39
C PHE A 331 9.72 24.20 -10.34
N LYS A 332 10.97 24.59 -10.19
CA LYS A 332 11.64 25.43 -11.18
C LYS A 332 11.90 24.68 -12.49
N THR A 333 12.16 23.38 -12.42
CA THR A 333 12.37 22.52 -13.58
C THR A 333 11.05 22.18 -14.30
N TYR A 334 9.98 21.98 -13.52
CA TYR A 334 8.67 21.59 -13.99
C TYR A 334 7.59 22.59 -13.53
N PRO A 335 7.57 23.80 -14.13
CA PRO A 335 6.65 24.88 -13.71
C PRO A 335 5.18 24.53 -13.91
N GLY A 336 4.83 23.78 -14.98
CA GLY A 336 3.45 23.34 -15.24
C GLY A 336 2.90 22.42 -14.14
N VAL A 337 3.76 21.60 -13.53
CA VAL A 337 3.38 20.78 -12.38
C VAL A 337 3.01 21.65 -11.18
N LYS A 338 3.78 22.73 -10.95
CA LYS A 338 3.51 23.66 -9.85
C LYS A 338 2.18 24.40 -10.04
N GLU A 339 1.91 24.84 -11.26
CA GLU A 339 0.65 25.52 -11.62
C GLU A 339 -0.52 24.60 -11.39
N TYR A 340 -0.48 23.38 -11.93
CA TYR A 340 -1.50 22.35 -11.74
C TYR A 340 -1.77 22.07 -10.26
N MET A 341 -0.75 21.84 -9.45
CA MET A 341 -0.92 21.56 -8.02
C MET A 341 -1.48 22.75 -7.24
N ASN A 342 -1.21 23.99 -7.66
CA ASN A 342 -1.77 25.17 -7.02
C ASN A 342 -3.25 25.39 -7.40
N GLU A 343 -3.63 25.09 -8.64
CA GLU A 343 -5.02 25.19 -9.11
C GLU A 343 -5.91 24.14 -8.45
N ASP A 344 -5.45 22.90 -8.34
CA ASP A 344 -6.19 21.84 -7.66
C ASP A 344 -6.32 22.06 -6.14
N CYS A 345 -5.33 22.68 -5.48
CA CYS A 345 -5.44 23.07 -4.06
C CYS A 345 -6.50 24.17 -3.80
N LEU A 346 -6.94 24.89 -4.83
CA LEU A 346 -8.02 25.89 -4.71
C LEU A 346 -9.42 25.29 -4.94
N LEU A 347 -9.51 24.01 -5.33
CA LEU A 347 -10.76 23.29 -5.61
C LEU A 347 -11.20 22.37 -4.46
N TYR A 348 -10.39 22.24 -3.40
CA TYR A 348 -10.66 21.53 -2.16
C TYR A 348 -10.46 22.48 -0.94
#